data_d3189edb2429c9d10d398f29154fda2e
#
_entry.id   d3189edb2429c9d10d398f29154fda2e
#
_cell.length_a   1.000
_cell.length_b   1.000
_cell.length_c   1.000
_cell.angle_alpha   90.00
_cell.angle_beta   90.00
_cell.angle_gamma   90.00
#
_symmetry.space_group_name_H-M   'P 1'
#
loop_
_entity.id
_entity.type
_entity.pdbx_description
1 polymer ?
#
loop_
_entity_poly.entity_id
_entity_poly.type
_entity_poly.pdbx_seq_one_letter_code
_entity_poly.pdbx_strand_id
1 'polypeptide(L)'
;LGTLINLILDPILISYFEIKGAALATVISQIVVFIIFIYLMIYKKHTYISLDLNNFKFSSNILTQILKIGVPASLSMLIMSLGIFFYNTILNQTEYPVSAIAAYSTAHRIEHLFFIPIISIATSMITLIGMFFGAKEYNLIDKVIYFAIRTSIIISIIYSIIFYSCSGFLLNLFTNETEIINIGVGYFQIFAFAVPFISIAMNCSRAMQGLG
;
A
#
# COMPACT_ATOMS: atom_id res chain seq x y z
N LEU A 1 5.71 1.86 -15.98
CA LEU A 1 6.93 2.32 -16.65
C LEU A 1 8.08 2.51 -15.65
N GLY A 2 7.89 3.30 -14.58
CA GLY A 2 8.93 3.55 -13.57
C GLY A 2 9.51 2.28 -12.96
N THR A 3 8.65 1.34 -12.60
CA THR A 3 9.06 0.04 -12.07
C THR A 3 9.91 -0.76 -13.06
N LEU A 4 9.58 -0.73 -14.35
CA LEU A 4 10.39 -1.41 -15.38
C LEU A 4 11.75 -0.75 -15.56
N ILE A 5 11.80 0.57 -15.54
CA ILE A 5 13.08 1.31 -15.63
C ILE A 5 13.93 1.01 -14.39
N ASN A 6 13.33 1.01 -13.19
CA ASN A 6 14.03 0.68 -11.96
C ASN A 6 14.57 -0.76 -11.98
N LEU A 7 13.75 -1.73 -12.41
CA LEU A 7 14.15 -3.14 -12.54
C LEU A 7 15.38 -3.34 -13.46
N ILE A 8 15.50 -2.52 -14.50
CA ILE A 8 16.65 -2.58 -15.42
C ILE A 8 17.86 -1.85 -14.83
N LEU A 9 17.65 -0.70 -14.19
CA LEU A 9 18.74 0.12 -13.64
C LEU A 9 19.32 -0.44 -12.34
N ASP A 10 18.51 -1.11 -11.50
CA ASP A 10 18.96 -1.66 -10.22
C ASP A 10 20.19 -2.57 -10.37
N PRO A 11 20.18 -3.66 -11.17
CA PRO A 11 21.34 -4.54 -11.27
C PRO A 11 22.57 -3.81 -11.85
N ILE A 12 22.36 -2.84 -12.76
CA ILE A 12 23.46 -2.08 -13.37
C ILE A 12 24.10 -1.15 -12.34
N LEU A 13 23.31 -0.32 -11.67
CA LEU A 13 23.83 0.68 -10.75
C LEU A 13 24.31 0.07 -9.43
N ILE A 14 23.69 -1.01 -8.96
CA ILE A 14 24.15 -1.72 -7.76
C ILE A 14 25.53 -2.33 -7.99
N SER A 15 25.83 -2.87 -9.19
CA SER A 15 27.13 -3.44 -9.49
C SER A 15 28.27 -2.41 -9.47
N TYR A 16 27.98 -1.12 -9.74
CA TYR A 16 28.98 -0.03 -9.72
C TYR A 16 29.02 0.76 -8.41
N PHE A 17 27.88 0.93 -7.75
CA PHE A 17 27.71 1.84 -6.61
C PHE A 17 27.12 1.19 -5.37
N GLU A 18 26.97 -0.13 -5.33
CA GLU A 18 26.41 -0.90 -4.23
C GLU A 18 25.05 -0.35 -3.76
N ILE A 19 24.85 -0.15 -2.46
CA ILE A 19 23.58 0.37 -1.89
C ILE A 19 23.21 1.76 -2.46
N LYS A 20 24.24 2.60 -2.75
CA LYS A 20 24.00 3.91 -3.39
C LYS A 20 23.42 3.75 -4.80
N GLY A 21 23.81 2.67 -5.51
CA GLY A 21 23.29 2.35 -6.83
C GLY A 21 21.78 2.10 -6.83
N ALA A 22 21.26 1.36 -5.86
CA ALA A 22 19.83 1.13 -5.71
C ALA A 22 19.05 2.45 -5.49
N ALA A 23 19.59 3.34 -4.65
CA ALA A 23 18.99 4.66 -4.44
C ALA A 23 18.98 5.51 -5.72
N LEU A 24 20.10 5.51 -6.47
CA LEU A 24 20.22 6.22 -7.74
C LEU A 24 19.25 5.67 -8.80
N ALA A 25 19.11 4.36 -8.92
CA ALA A 25 18.18 3.73 -9.85
C ALA A 25 16.73 4.16 -9.57
N THR A 26 16.34 4.18 -8.30
CA THR A 26 15.02 4.65 -7.88
C THR A 26 14.81 6.12 -8.25
N VAL A 27 15.77 7.00 -7.93
CA VAL A 27 15.67 8.44 -8.24
C VAL A 27 15.58 8.68 -9.76
N ILE A 28 16.45 8.04 -10.55
CA ILE A 28 16.45 8.18 -12.01
C ILE A 28 15.12 7.69 -12.59
N SER A 29 14.62 6.56 -12.14
CA SER A 29 13.34 6.01 -12.59
C SER A 29 12.18 6.98 -12.32
N GLN A 30 12.15 7.60 -11.15
CA GLN A 30 11.12 8.58 -10.80
C GLN A 30 11.24 9.87 -11.62
N ILE A 31 12.46 10.36 -11.87
CA ILE A 31 12.71 11.53 -12.73
C ILE A 31 12.21 11.27 -14.16
N VAL A 32 12.51 10.10 -14.74
CA VAL A 32 12.06 9.77 -16.09
C VAL A 32 10.53 9.71 -16.15
N VAL A 33 9.87 9.09 -15.16
CA VAL A 33 8.39 9.05 -15.08
C VAL A 33 7.83 10.45 -14.96
N PHE A 34 8.42 11.30 -14.12
CA PHE A 34 8.00 12.69 -13.95
C PHE A 34 8.10 13.46 -15.26
N ILE A 35 9.22 13.37 -15.99
CA ILE A 35 9.41 14.04 -17.28
C ILE A 35 8.36 13.57 -18.29
N ILE A 36 8.12 12.27 -18.39
CA ILE A 36 7.11 11.71 -19.28
C ILE A 36 5.71 12.23 -18.92
N PHE A 37 5.38 12.25 -17.62
CA PHE A 37 4.10 12.76 -17.15
C PHE A 37 3.90 14.23 -17.52
N ILE A 38 4.89 15.07 -17.29
CA ILE A 38 4.88 16.49 -17.67
C ILE A 38 4.74 16.65 -19.19
N TYR A 39 5.49 15.86 -19.97
CA TYR A 39 5.38 15.88 -21.43
C TYR A 39 3.95 15.53 -21.90
N LEU A 40 3.36 14.46 -21.37
CA LEU A 40 2.00 14.06 -21.74
C LEU A 40 0.96 15.11 -21.33
N MET A 41 1.16 15.75 -20.20
CA MET A 41 0.24 16.75 -19.66
C MET A 41 0.29 18.06 -20.45
N ILE A 42 1.48 18.55 -20.78
CA ILE A 42 1.66 19.86 -21.43
C ILE A 42 1.48 19.74 -22.96
N TYR A 43 2.13 18.76 -23.60
CA TYR A 43 2.19 18.69 -25.05
C TYR A 43 1.05 17.88 -25.68
N LYS A 44 0.68 16.75 -25.11
CA LYS A 44 -0.37 15.90 -25.69
C LYS A 44 -1.79 16.27 -25.24
N LYS A 45 -1.94 17.16 -24.25
CA LYS A 45 -3.25 17.58 -23.69
C LYS A 45 -4.22 16.40 -23.47
N HIS A 46 -3.69 15.23 -23.13
CA HIS A 46 -4.49 14.04 -22.86
C HIS A 46 -5.25 14.09 -21.52
N THR A 47 -5.03 15.18 -20.75
CA THR A 47 -5.67 15.40 -19.46
C THR A 47 -6.56 16.64 -19.53
N TYR A 48 -7.67 16.60 -18.82
CA TYR A 48 -8.55 17.77 -18.63
C TYR A 48 -7.91 18.86 -17.73
N ILE A 49 -6.71 18.59 -17.19
CA ILE A 49 -5.97 19.49 -16.30
C ILE A 49 -5.01 20.29 -17.17
N SER A 50 -5.16 21.62 -17.18
CA SER A 50 -4.19 22.54 -17.76
C SER A 50 -3.39 23.22 -16.65
N LEU A 51 -2.06 23.21 -16.78
CA LEU A 51 -1.17 24.00 -15.93
C LEU A 51 -1.06 25.41 -16.53
N ASP A 52 -1.94 26.31 -16.11
CA ASP A 52 -1.82 27.72 -16.44
C ASP A 52 -1.16 28.46 -15.26
N LEU A 53 0.16 28.51 -15.30
CA LEU A 53 0.95 29.19 -14.27
C LEU A 53 0.81 30.72 -14.31
N ASN A 54 0.39 31.29 -15.46
CA ASN A 54 0.26 32.74 -15.61
C ASN A 54 -1.01 33.25 -14.92
N ASN A 55 -2.04 32.42 -14.82
CA ASN A 55 -3.32 32.75 -14.17
C ASN A 55 -3.47 32.12 -12.79
N PHE A 56 -2.38 31.60 -12.21
CA PHE A 56 -2.44 30.98 -10.89
C PHE A 56 -2.83 32.01 -9.83
N LYS A 57 -3.96 31.78 -9.17
CA LYS A 57 -4.42 32.53 -8.01
C LYS A 57 -4.49 31.64 -6.80
N PHE A 58 -3.79 32.04 -5.74
CA PHE A 58 -3.89 31.37 -4.47
C PHE A 58 -5.32 31.50 -3.91
N SER A 59 -5.97 30.36 -3.65
CA SER A 59 -7.31 30.33 -3.07
C SER A 59 -7.26 29.68 -1.70
N SER A 60 -7.48 30.49 -0.66
CA SER A 60 -7.54 30.02 0.73
C SER A 60 -8.67 29.00 0.94
N ASN A 61 -9.76 29.13 0.21
CA ASN A 61 -10.88 28.19 0.30
C ASN A 61 -10.49 26.80 -0.20
N ILE A 62 -9.79 26.71 -1.33
CA ILE A 62 -9.28 25.43 -1.87
C ILE A 62 -8.27 24.82 -0.90
N LEU A 63 -7.34 25.64 -0.37
CA LEU A 63 -6.37 25.17 0.63
C LEU A 63 -7.07 24.59 1.87
N THR A 64 -8.09 25.29 2.38
CA THR A 64 -8.85 24.80 3.54
C THR A 64 -9.55 23.47 3.27
N GLN A 65 -10.10 23.29 2.06
CA GLN A 65 -10.72 22.01 1.67
C GLN A 65 -9.69 20.88 1.60
N ILE A 66 -8.50 21.15 1.02
CA ILE A 66 -7.39 20.17 0.97
C ILE A 66 -6.95 19.79 2.39
N LEU A 67 -6.77 20.77 3.28
CA LEU A 67 -6.35 20.53 4.65
C LEU A 67 -7.45 19.78 5.46
N LYS A 68 -8.71 20.09 5.23
CA LYS A 68 -9.83 19.42 5.90
C LYS A 68 -9.86 17.90 5.61
N ILE A 69 -9.44 17.48 4.45
CA ILE A 69 -9.33 16.06 4.07
C ILE A 69 -7.95 15.50 4.45
N GLY A 70 -6.90 16.25 4.17
CA GLY A 70 -5.51 15.79 4.33
C GLY A 70 -5.10 15.62 5.80
N VAL A 71 -5.52 16.51 6.69
CA VAL A 71 -5.16 16.43 8.13
C VAL A 71 -5.71 15.17 8.79
N PRO A 72 -7.00 14.82 8.68
CA PRO A 72 -7.50 13.56 9.22
C PRO A 72 -6.82 12.32 8.62
N ALA A 73 -6.56 12.35 7.32
CA ALA A 73 -5.85 11.25 6.65
C ALA A 73 -4.42 11.08 7.18
N SER A 74 -3.70 12.18 7.39
CA SER A 74 -2.36 12.17 7.98
C SER A 74 -2.35 11.68 9.43
N LEU A 75 -3.35 12.09 10.22
CA LEU A 75 -3.52 11.60 11.60
C LEU A 75 -3.74 10.08 11.64
N SER A 76 -4.52 9.54 10.71
CA SER A 76 -4.71 8.09 10.62
C SER A 76 -3.40 7.36 10.33
N MET A 77 -2.55 7.90 9.46
CA MET A 77 -1.21 7.34 9.19
C MET A 77 -0.28 7.45 10.41
N LEU A 78 -0.33 8.55 11.15
CA LEU A 78 0.42 8.72 12.40
C LEU A 78 0.02 7.69 13.45
N ILE A 79 -1.29 7.47 13.66
CA ILE A 79 -1.79 6.47 14.60
C ILE A 79 -1.31 5.07 14.21
N MET A 80 -1.34 4.74 12.92
CA MET A 80 -0.82 3.46 12.42
C MET A 80 0.68 3.30 12.70
N SER A 81 1.48 4.34 12.46
CA SER A 81 2.92 4.33 12.74
C SER A 81 3.22 4.21 14.24
N LEU A 82 2.45 4.90 15.09
CA LEU A 82 2.53 4.74 16.55
C LEU A 82 2.16 3.33 16.99
N GLY A 83 1.18 2.70 16.35
CA GLY A 83 0.82 1.30 16.60
C GLY A 83 2.01 0.36 16.36
N ILE A 84 2.71 0.52 15.23
CA ILE A 84 3.92 -0.25 14.93
C ILE A 84 5.03 0.01 15.96
N PHE A 85 5.21 1.26 16.37
CA PHE A 85 6.20 1.62 17.40
C PHE A 85 5.91 0.93 18.73
N PHE A 86 4.67 1.00 19.23
CA PHE A 86 4.27 0.31 20.46
C PHE A 86 4.38 -1.20 20.34
N TYR A 87 4.02 -1.76 19.18
CA TYR A 87 4.16 -3.19 18.94
C TYR A 87 5.61 -3.65 19.05
N ASN A 88 6.54 -2.93 18.40
CA ASN A 88 7.98 -3.22 18.51
C ASN A 88 8.50 -3.05 19.96
N THR A 89 7.97 -2.09 20.71
CA THR A 89 8.32 -1.88 22.12
C THR A 89 7.89 -3.08 22.98
N ILE A 90 6.71 -3.64 22.71
CA ILE A 90 6.23 -4.84 23.40
C ILE A 90 7.06 -6.06 23.03
N LEU A 91 7.38 -6.24 21.74
CA LEU A 91 8.22 -7.34 21.27
C LEU A 91 9.62 -7.29 21.91
N ASN A 92 10.15 -6.10 22.17
CA ASN A 92 11.43 -5.94 22.84
C ASN A 92 11.45 -6.37 24.32
N GLN A 93 10.28 -6.63 24.91
CA GLN A 93 10.13 -7.12 26.29
C GLN A 93 9.92 -8.65 26.35
N THR A 94 9.92 -9.35 25.22
CA THR A 94 9.80 -10.81 25.17
C THR A 94 11.09 -11.49 25.57
N GLU A 95 11.04 -12.79 25.81
CA GLU A 95 12.21 -13.60 26.18
C GLU A 95 13.30 -13.60 25.10
N TYR A 96 12.90 -13.50 23.81
CA TYR A 96 13.79 -13.47 22.64
C TYR A 96 13.53 -12.23 21.78
N PRO A 97 13.90 -11.02 22.21
CA PRO A 97 13.49 -9.78 21.54
C PRO A 97 13.96 -9.67 20.08
N VAL A 98 15.22 -10.07 19.82
CA VAL A 98 15.79 -9.98 18.46
C VAL A 98 15.06 -10.91 17.50
N SER A 99 14.84 -12.16 17.91
CA SER A 99 14.13 -13.15 17.09
C SER A 99 12.67 -12.78 16.91
N ALA A 100 12.00 -12.23 17.92
CA ALA A 100 10.61 -11.78 17.82
C ALA A 100 10.44 -10.60 16.84
N ILE A 101 11.32 -9.59 16.93
CA ILE A 101 11.31 -8.44 16.01
C ILE A 101 11.66 -8.89 14.57
N ALA A 102 12.62 -9.79 14.43
CA ALA A 102 12.99 -10.35 13.12
C ALA A 102 11.85 -11.16 12.50
N ALA A 103 11.19 -12.01 13.29
CA ALA A 103 10.03 -12.80 12.88
C ALA A 103 8.88 -11.90 12.44
N TYR A 104 8.52 -10.90 13.23
CA TYR A 104 7.49 -9.92 12.88
C TYR A 104 7.83 -9.16 11.61
N SER A 105 9.07 -8.66 11.48
CA SER A 105 9.50 -7.89 10.32
C SER A 105 9.45 -8.73 9.04
N THR A 106 9.85 -10.00 9.12
CA THR A 106 9.79 -10.95 8.01
C THR A 106 8.34 -11.28 7.64
N ALA A 107 7.51 -11.58 8.63
CA ALA A 107 6.09 -11.83 8.44
C ALA A 107 5.39 -10.63 7.78
N HIS A 108 5.65 -9.41 8.26
CA HIS A 108 5.06 -8.20 7.71
C HIS A 108 5.45 -7.93 6.25
N ARG A 109 6.67 -8.28 5.83
CA ARG A 109 7.07 -8.22 4.41
C ARG A 109 6.26 -9.19 3.55
N ILE A 110 6.06 -10.41 4.03
CA ILE A 110 5.26 -11.42 3.34
C ILE A 110 3.80 -10.96 3.25
N GLU A 111 3.22 -10.50 4.36
CA GLU A 111 1.87 -9.94 4.38
C GLU A 111 1.69 -8.83 3.37
N HIS A 112 2.59 -7.86 3.34
CA HIS A 112 2.52 -6.73 2.43
C HIS A 112 2.47 -7.20 0.97
N LEU A 113 3.26 -8.22 0.61
CA LEU A 113 3.27 -8.80 -0.72
C LEU A 113 1.90 -9.41 -1.08
N PHE A 114 1.32 -10.18 -0.16
CA PHE A 114 -0.01 -10.80 -0.34
C PHE A 114 -1.14 -9.77 -0.34
N PHE A 115 -1.00 -8.65 0.38
CA PHE A 115 -2.01 -7.61 0.41
C PHE A 115 -2.03 -6.71 -0.84
N ILE A 116 -1.01 -6.74 -1.70
CA ILE A 116 -0.96 -5.90 -2.92
C ILE A 116 -2.23 -6.01 -3.79
N PRO A 117 -2.78 -7.20 -4.10
CA PRO A 117 -4.00 -7.30 -4.89
C PRO A 117 -5.21 -6.67 -4.19
N ILE A 118 -5.36 -6.86 -2.89
CA ILE A 118 -6.46 -6.29 -2.09
C ILE A 118 -6.35 -4.76 -2.07
N ILE A 119 -5.14 -4.24 -1.83
CA ILE A 119 -4.84 -2.80 -1.86
C ILE A 119 -5.17 -2.21 -3.23
N SER A 120 -4.82 -2.91 -4.30
CA SER A 120 -5.07 -2.47 -5.68
C SER A 120 -6.56 -2.37 -5.98
N ILE A 121 -7.35 -3.36 -5.57
CA ILE A 121 -8.82 -3.35 -5.70
C ILE A 121 -9.40 -2.17 -4.91
N ALA A 122 -9.01 -2.02 -3.65
CA ALA A 122 -9.49 -0.97 -2.77
C ALA A 122 -9.13 0.44 -3.28
N THR A 123 -7.93 0.62 -3.84
CA THR A 123 -7.50 1.91 -4.41
C THR A 123 -8.24 2.23 -5.71
N SER A 124 -8.43 1.25 -6.58
CA SER A 124 -9.21 1.43 -7.82
C SER A 124 -10.66 1.79 -7.52
N MET A 125 -11.23 1.23 -6.44
CA MET A 125 -12.58 1.52 -5.99
C MET A 125 -12.77 3.01 -5.64
N ILE A 126 -11.79 3.67 -5.01
CA ILE A 126 -11.86 5.12 -4.69
C ILE A 126 -12.12 5.93 -5.97
N THR A 127 -11.35 5.67 -7.02
CA THR A 127 -11.47 6.40 -8.29
C THR A 127 -12.83 6.18 -8.94
N LEU A 128 -13.31 4.93 -8.98
CA LEU A 128 -14.59 4.60 -9.58
C LEU A 128 -15.76 5.21 -8.80
N ILE A 129 -15.71 5.14 -7.47
CA ILE A 129 -16.74 5.76 -6.61
C ILE A 129 -16.77 7.26 -6.82
N GLY A 130 -15.59 7.94 -6.81
CA GLY A 130 -15.53 9.38 -7.05
C GLY A 130 -16.09 9.79 -8.43
N MET A 131 -15.81 9.01 -9.49
CA MET A 131 -16.38 9.23 -10.82
C MET A 131 -17.90 9.08 -10.82
N PHE A 132 -18.44 7.98 -10.29
CA PHE A 132 -19.87 7.73 -10.29
C PHE A 132 -20.63 8.65 -9.35
N PHE A 133 -20.02 9.07 -8.25
CA PHE A 133 -20.59 10.06 -7.35
C PHE A 133 -20.71 11.42 -8.05
N GLY A 134 -19.67 11.87 -8.76
CA GLY A 134 -19.72 13.09 -9.58
C GLY A 134 -20.73 13.03 -10.71
N ALA A 135 -20.94 11.85 -11.31
CA ALA A 135 -21.94 11.61 -12.34
C ALA A 135 -23.36 11.38 -11.79
N LYS A 136 -23.55 11.32 -10.46
CA LYS A 136 -24.82 11.00 -9.77
C LYS A 136 -25.37 9.60 -10.08
N GLU A 137 -24.51 8.68 -10.47
CA GLU A 137 -24.83 7.30 -10.80
C GLU A 137 -24.69 6.38 -9.56
N TYR A 138 -25.54 6.57 -8.57
CA TYR A 138 -25.44 5.90 -7.26
C TYR A 138 -25.58 4.38 -7.35
N ASN A 139 -26.39 3.87 -8.27
CA ASN A 139 -26.55 2.43 -8.50
C ASN A 139 -25.23 1.75 -8.94
N LEU A 140 -24.34 2.48 -9.59
CA LEU A 140 -23.04 1.96 -10.00
C LEU A 140 -22.06 1.94 -8.82
N ILE A 141 -22.20 2.87 -7.87
CA ILE A 141 -21.40 2.90 -6.64
C ILE A 141 -21.65 1.61 -5.84
N ASP A 142 -22.90 1.24 -5.62
CA ASP A 142 -23.25 0.03 -4.88
C ASP A 142 -22.67 -1.24 -5.55
N LYS A 143 -22.75 -1.30 -6.87
CA LYS A 143 -22.18 -2.43 -7.64
C LYS A 143 -20.66 -2.51 -7.50
N VAL A 144 -19.96 -1.37 -7.53
CA VAL A 144 -18.49 -1.31 -7.38
C VAL A 144 -18.09 -1.73 -5.98
N ILE A 145 -18.77 -1.23 -4.94
CA ILE A 145 -18.50 -1.59 -3.55
C ILE A 145 -18.73 -3.10 -3.34
N TYR A 146 -19.89 -3.61 -3.79
CA TYR A 146 -20.19 -5.03 -3.66
C TYR A 146 -19.17 -5.92 -4.37
N PHE A 147 -18.80 -5.56 -5.60
CA PHE A 147 -17.79 -6.30 -6.37
C PHE A 147 -16.43 -6.29 -5.66
N ALA A 148 -15.98 -5.13 -5.21
CA ALA A 148 -14.69 -4.97 -4.54
C ALA A 148 -14.63 -5.76 -3.23
N ILE A 149 -15.65 -5.64 -2.37
CA ILE A 149 -15.72 -6.39 -1.10
C ILE A 149 -15.77 -7.90 -1.36
N ARG A 150 -16.65 -8.36 -2.26
CA ARG A 150 -16.77 -9.78 -2.59
C ARG A 150 -15.44 -10.37 -3.10
N THR A 151 -14.79 -9.68 -4.04
CA THR A 151 -13.54 -10.15 -4.62
C THR A 151 -12.42 -10.16 -3.58
N SER A 152 -12.33 -9.11 -2.76
CA SER A 152 -11.33 -9.01 -1.70
C SER A 152 -11.55 -10.07 -0.61
N ILE A 153 -12.79 -10.42 -0.26
CA ILE A 153 -13.10 -11.52 0.68
C ILE A 153 -12.63 -12.86 0.11
N ILE A 154 -12.91 -13.15 -1.15
CA ILE A 154 -12.47 -14.41 -1.78
C ILE A 154 -10.95 -14.52 -1.74
N ILE A 155 -10.25 -13.46 -2.14
CA ILE A 155 -8.78 -13.41 -2.11
C ILE A 155 -8.27 -13.55 -0.67
N SER A 156 -8.86 -12.87 0.30
CA SER A 156 -8.44 -12.91 1.70
C SER A 156 -8.64 -14.28 2.34
N ILE A 157 -9.70 -15.01 1.99
CA ILE A 157 -9.91 -16.38 2.44
C ILE A 157 -8.81 -17.32 1.90
N ILE A 158 -8.46 -17.18 0.62
CA ILE A 158 -7.36 -17.95 0.02
C ILE A 158 -6.05 -17.66 0.76
N TYR A 159 -5.75 -16.39 1.03
CA TYR A 159 -4.56 -15.99 1.78
C TYR A 159 -4.58 -16.48 3.22
N SER A 160 -5.73 -16.45 3.88
CA SER A 160 -5.93 -16.99 5.22
C SER A 160 -5.55 -18.49 5.27
N ILE A 161 -6.01 -19.28 4.31
CA ILE A 161 -5.67 -20.70 4.19
C ILE A 161 -4.16 -20.89 3.96
N ILE A 162 -3.55 -20.07 3.08
CA ILE A 162 -2.11 -20.13 2.79
C ILE A 162 -1.30 -19.78 4.05
N PHE A 163 -1.64 -18.71 4.75
CA PHE A 163 -0.94 -18.28 5.96
C PHE A 163 -1.07 -19.30 7.09
N TYR A 164 -2.23 -19.95 7.23
CA TYR A 164 -2.43 -20.96 8.24
C TYR A 164 -1.67 -22.26 7.92
N SER A 165 -1.70 -22.73 6.66
CA SER A 165 -1.19 -24.04 6.27
C SER A 165 0.27 -24.02 5.80
N CYS A 166 0.73 -22.92 5.19
CA CYS A 166 2.02 -22.83 4.53
C CYS A 166 2.98 -21.81 5.17
N SER A 167 2.66 -21.32 6.38
CA SER A 167 3.46 -20.28 7.07
C SER A 167 4.93 -20.65 7.21
N GLY A 168 5.24 -21.88 7.59
CA GLY A 168 6.61 -22.35 7.73
C GLY A 168 7.39 -22.30 6.41
N PHE A 169 6.76 -22.72 5.31
CA PHE A 169 7.37 -22.64 3.99
C PHE A 169 7.63 -21.20 3.56
N LEU A 170 6.65 -20.31 3.77
CA LEU A 170 6.77 -18.89 3.43
C LEU A 170 7.92 -18.22 4.20
N LEU A 171 8.07 -18.50 5.48
CA LEU A 171 9.14 -17.96 6.31
C LEU A 171 10.51 -18.52 5.91
N ASN A 172 10.59 -19.82 5.58
CA ASN A 172 11.82 -20.46 5.12
C ASN A 172 12.40 -19.84 3.82
N LEU A 173 11.59 -19.17 3.02
CA LEU A 173 12.08 -18.44 1.85
C LEU A 173 12.91 -17.20 2.21
N PHE A 174 12.79 -16.70 3.44
CA PHE A 174 13.42 -15.46 3.88
C PHE A 174 14.48 -15.66 4.97
N THR A 175 14.41 -16.75 5.74
CA THR A 175 15.35 -17.04 6.83
C THR A 175 15.46 -18.54 7.06
N ASN A 176 16.64 -18.98 7.51
CA ASN A 176 16.90 -20.36 7.91
C ASN A 176 16.93 -20.53 9.45
N GLU A 177 16.74 -19.46 10.21
CA GLU A 177 16.76 -19.46 11.67
C GLU A 177 15.49 -20.08 12.22
N THR A 178 15.62 -21.26 12.81
CA THR A 178 14.48 -22.05 13.31
C THR A 178 13.64 -21.31 14.34
N GLU A 179 14.28 -20.51 15.20
CA GLU A 179 13.60 -19.73 16.22
C GLU A 179 12.70 -18.65 15.61
N ILE A 180 13.21 -17.91 14.62
CA ILE A 180 12.44 -16.89 13.87
C ILE A 180 11.25 -17.53 13.16
N ILE A 181 11.46 -18.71 12.55
CA ILE A 181 10.40 -19.44 11.86
C ILE A 181 9.31 -19.89 12.84
N ASN A 182 9.66 -20.46 13.98
CA ASN A 182 8.67 -20.93 14.95
C ASN A 182 7.81 -19.77 15.51
N ILE A 183 8.42 -18.64 15.85
CA ILE A 183 7.69 -17.45 16.28
C ILE A 183 6.79 -16.92 15.15
N GLY A 184 7.31 -16.85 13.93
CA GLY A 184 6.58 -16.37 12.77
C GLY A 184 5.41 -17.28 12.36
N VAL A 185 5.54 -18.61 12.51
CA VAL A 185 4.44 -19.56 12.28
C VAL A 185 3.30 -19.30 13.27
N GLY A 186 3.61 -19.15 14.55
CA GLY A 186 2.59 -18.81 15.55
C GLY A 186 1.88 -17.51 15.25
N TYR A 187 2.62 -16.50 14.80
CA TYR A 187 2.05 -15.22 14.35
C TYR A 187 1.09 -15.41 13.17
N PHE A 188 1.52 -16.10 12.10
CA PHE A 188 0.68 -16.31 10.91
C PHE A 188 -0.57 -17.14 11.17
N GLN A 189 -0.50 -18.11 12.06
CA GLN A 189 -1.69 -18.90 12.45
C GLN A 189 -2.78 -18.02 13.08
N ILE A 190 -2.40 -17.06 13.91
CA ILE A 190 -3.34 -16.11 14.51
C ILE A 190 -3.78 -15.07 13.45
N PHE A 191 -2.82 -14.53 12.71
CA PHE A 191 -3.07 -13.50 11.70
C PHE A 191 -4.00 -13.97 10.59
N ALA A 192 -3.92 -15.24 10.20
CA ALA A 192 -4.78 -15.86 9.18
C ALA A 192 -6.28 -15.61 9.44
N PHE A 193 -6.72 -15.64 10.70
CA PHE A 193 -8.11 -15.34 11.06
C PHE A 193 -8.45 -13.85 10.91
N ALA A 194 -7.49 -12.97 11.04
CA ALA A 194 -7.70 -11.52 10.94
C ALA A 194 -7.78 -11.03 9.47
N VAL A 195 -7.15 -11.72 8.52
CA VAL A 195 -7.01 -11.29 7.12
C VAL A 195 -8.35 -10.93 6.45
N PRO A 196 -9.44 -11.74 6.54
CA PRO A 196 -10.71 -11.38 5.93
C PRO A 196 -11.32 -10.11 6.52
N PHE A 197 -11.22 -9.92 7.84
CA PHE A 197 -11.75 -8.74 8.52
C PHE A 197 -10.97 -7.47 8.16
N ILE A 198 -9.64 -7.55 8.09
CA ILE A 198 -8.77 -6.45 7.64
C ILE A 198 -9.12 -6.06 6.21
N SER A 199 -9.33 -7.04 5.34
CA SER A 199 -9.70 -6.82 3.95
C SER A 199 -11.04 -6.06 3.83
N ILE A 200 -12.06 -6.44 4.61
CA ILE A 200 -13.36 -5.75 4.64
C ILE A 200 -13.19 -4.34 5.17
N ALA A 201 -12.52 -4.16 6.31
CA ALA A 201 -12.31 -2.86 6.93
C ALA A 201 -11.58 -1.89 5.98
N MET A 202 -10.58 -2.40 5.26
CA MET A 202 -9.83 -1.64 4.28
C MET A 202 -10.72 -1.17 3.11
N ASN A 203 -11.53 -2.07 2.54
CA ASN A 203 -12.43 -1.72 1.45
C ASN A 203 -13.51 -0.72 1.92
N CYS A 204 -14.09 -0.89 3.10
CA CYS A 204 -15.05 0.06 3.67
C CYS A 204 -14.43 1.45 3.87
N SER A 205 -13.21 1.51 4.43
CA SER A 205 -12.49 2.78 4.60
C SER A 205 -12.23 3.47 3.25
N ARG A 206 -11.85 2.73 2.23
CA ARG A 206 -11.60 3.26 0.89
C ARG A 206 -12.90 3.68 0.19
N ALA A 207 -14.00 2.96 0.40
CA ALA A 207 -15.31 3.37 -0.11
C ALA A 207 -15.73 4.73 0.46
N MET A 208 -15.57 4.93 1.76
CA MET A 208 -15.85 6.22 2.41
C MET A 208 -14.97 7.35 1.86
N GLN A 209 -13.68 7.08 1.63
CA GLN A 209 -12.77 8.06 1.02
C GLN A 209 -13.18 8.43 -0.41
N GLY A 210 -13.78 7.52 -1.17
CA GLY A 210 -14.28 7.79 -2.52
C GLY A 210 -15.53 8.65 -2.57
N LEU A 211 -16.30 8.69 -1.48
CA LEU A 211 -17.51 9.52 -1.33
C LEU A 211 -17.21 10.95 -0.84
N GLY A 212 -16.05 11.21 -0.29
CA GLY A 212 -15.58 12.53 0.20
C GLY A 212 -15.42 12.61 1.70
#